data_930e038c24a3c2d39718981c481ad23e
#
_entry.id   930e038c24a3c2d39718981c481ad23e
#
_cell.length_a   1.000
_cell.length_b   1.000
_cell.length_c   1.000
_cell.angle_alpha   90.00
_cell.angle_beta   90.00
_cell.angle_gamma   90.00
#
_symmetry.space_group_name_H-M   'P 1'
#
loop_
_entity.id
_entity.type
_entity.pdbx_description
1 polymer ?
#
loop_
_entity_poly.entity_id
_entity_poly.type
_entity_poly.pdbx_seq_one_letter_code
_entity_poly.pdbx_strand_id
1 'polypeptide(L)'
;ANANDLELPVLLNQSGGRSIILNYTGNSVTDFYFKSADGADFQLNSFKIDNGPNGASSSLTIAGYRDNALIVSAESVNLTTSDAAGNITYTQQDNFAPLYSGLLTFNSAFNNIDEIRFVFGSTVELTVDDIDISAAVVPPAITSATYDASSNSLLVTGSNMVATGGASNDINVSKLTLTGQDGAT
;
A
#
# COMPACT_ATOMS: atom_id res chain seq x y z
N ALA A 1 25.85 -1.14 3.59
CA ALA A 1 24.73 -2.05 3.58
C ALA A 1 24.79 -2.84 4.89
N ASN A 2 23.75 -2.71 5.72
CA ASN A 2 23.60 -3.52 6.94
C ASN A 2 23.22 -4.94 6.48
N ALA A 3 23.75 -5.96 7.19
CA ALA A 3 23.51 -7.37 6.85
C ALA A 3 22.03 -7.83 7.00
N ASN A 4 21.13 -6.90 7.34
CA ASN A 4 19.70 -7.11 7.56
C ASN A 4 18.83 -6.60 6.39
N ASP A 5 19.42 -5.99 5.38
CA ASP A 5 18.69 -5.51 4.21
C ASP A 5 18.51 -6.67 3.23
N LEU A 6 17.40 -7.37 3.30
CA LEU A 6 16.99 -8.32 2.31
C LEU A 6 16.22 -7.57 1.21
N GLU A 7 16.92 -7.03 0.23
CA GLU A 7 16.29 -6.57 -1.01
C GLU A 7 15.81 -7.81 -1.78
N LEU A 8 14.53 -8.12 -1.63
CA LEU A 8 13.89 -9.10 -2.50
C LEU A 8 13.50 -8.36 -3.78
N PRO A 9 14.00 -8.77 -4.96
CA PRO A 9 13.41 -8.34 -6.20
C PRO A 9 11.99 -8.92 -6.23
N VAL A 10 11.00 -8.13 -5.83
CA VAL A 10 9.61 -8.50 -6.00
C VAL A 10 9.34 -8.48 -7.50
N LEU A 11 9.41 -9.64 -8.13
CA LEU A 11 8.90 -9.85 -9.48
C LEU A 11 7.38 -9.71 -9.39
N LEU A 12 6.89 -8.49 -9.59
CA LEU A 12 5.50 -8.15 -9.77
C LEU A 12 4.99 -8.85 -11.03
N ASN A 13 4.56 -10.05 -10.93
CA ASN A 13 3.64 -10.77 -11.81
C ASN A 13 3.87 -12.28 -11.71
N GLN A 14 3.39 -12.91 -10.65
CA GLN A 14 3.33 -14.35 -10.61
C GLN A 14 2.01 -14.78 -9.96
N SER A 15 1.01 -15.02 -10.77
CA SER A 15 -0.10 -15.90 -10.38
C SER A 15 0.46 -17.32 -10.28
N GLY A 16 0.77 -17.76 -9.07
CA GLY A 16 1.23 -19.13 -8.83
C GLY A 16 2.16 -19.22 -7.63
N GLY A 17 1.59 -19.53 -6.51
CA GLY A 17 2.12 -20.05 -5.27
C GLY A 17 3.65 -20.10 -5.10
N ARG A 18 4.30 -19.00 -4.75
CA ARG A 18 5.66 -18.99 -4.23
C ARG A 18 5.65 -18.28 -2.89
N SER A 19 5.79 -19.07 -1.82
CA SER A 19 6.06 -18.56 -0.49
C SER A 19 7.46 -17.98 -0.41
N ILE A 20 7.59 -16.83 0.22
CA ILE A 20 8.89 -16.29 0.62
C ILE A 20 9.08 -16.72 2.07
N ILE A 21 10.02 -17.63 2.30
CA ILE A 21 10.37 -18.06 3.65
C ILE A 21 11.49 -17.14 4.13
N LEU A 22 11.18 -16.33 5.12
CA LEU A 22 12.16 -15.54 5.86
C LEU A 22 12.57 -16.38 7.08
N ASN A 23 13.41 -17.40 6.84
CA ASN A 23 13.93 -18.26 7.89
C ASN A 23 15.29 -17.72 8.33
N TYR A 24 15.39 -17.32 9.59
CA TYR A 24 16.63 -16.83 10.16
C TYR A 24 17.07 -17.70 11.33
N THR A 25 17.97 -18.63 11.06
CA THR A 25 18.66 -19.40 12.09
C THR A 25 19.89 -18.63 12.58
N GLY A 26 19.76 -17.91 13.70
CA GLY A 26 20.92 -17.48 14.48
C GLY A 26 21.13 -15.98 14.72
N ASN A 27 20.34 -15.08 14.17
CA ASN A 27 20.36 -13.66 14.52
C ASN A 27 18.93 -13.11 14.66
N SER A 28 18.75 -12.14 15.55
CA SER A 28 17.46 -11.52 15.81
C SER A 28 17.08 -10.57 14.68
N VAL A 29 16.30 -11.02 13.71
CA VAL A 29 15.65 -10.08 12.78
C VAL A 29 14.35 -9.64 13.43
N THR A 30 14.27 -8.37 13.72
CA THR A 30 13.08 -7.71 14.25
C THR A 30 12.36 -6.90 13.19
N ASP A 31 13.01 -6.67 12.04
CA ASP A 31 12.49 -5.84 10.96
C ASP A 31 12.88 -6.39 9.58
N PHE A 32 12.00 -6.21 8.61
CA PHE A 32 12.25 -6.45 7.20
C PHE A 32 11.36 -5.54 6.35
N TYR A 33 11.66 -5.45 5.06
CA TYR A 33 10.87 -4.66 4.14
C TYR A 33 10.73 -5.31 2.76
N PHE A 34 9.66 -4.96 2.05
CA PHE A 34 9.52 -5.16 0.63
C PHE A 34 9.58 -3.83 -0.08
N LYS A 35 10.35 -3.77 -1.16
CA LYS A 35 10.51 -2.56 -1.96
C LYS A 35 10.36 -2.89 -3.43
N SER A 36 9.75 -1.98 -4.18
CA SER A 36 9.75 -2.01 -5.64
C SER A 36 11.18 -1.93 -6.17
N ALA A 37 11.58 -2.86 -7.03
CA ALA A 37 12.94 -2.93 -7.56
C ALA A 37 13.28 -1.79 -8.53
N ASP A 38 12.28 -1.22 -9.19
CA ASP A 38 12.39 -0.12 -10.14
C ASP A 38 11.93 1.22 -9.56
N GLY A 39 11.53 1.23 -8.28
CA GLY A 39 10.99 2.40 -7.60
C GLY A 39 9.57 2.79 -8.03
N ALA A 40 8.89 1.94 -8.81
CA ALA A 40 7.51 2.20 -9.17
C ALA A 40 6.59 2.05 -7.98
N ASP A 41 5.64 2.97 -7.84
CA ASP A 41 4.60 2.89 -6.84
C ASP A 41 3.66 1.71 -7.12
N PHE A 42 3.16 1.10 -6.05
CA PHE A 42 2.17 0.02 -6.10
C PHE A 42 1.08 0.21 -5.05
N GLN A 43 -0.03 -0.48 -5.24
CA GLN A 43 -1.06 -0.68 -4.23
C GLN A 43 -0.84 -2.04 -3.59
N LEU A 44 -0.70 -2.09 -2.27
CA LEU A 44 -0.72 -3.33 -1.53
C LEU A 44 -2.15 -3.66 -1.10
N ASN A 45 -2.67 -4.80 -1.55
CA ASN A 45 -4.02 -5.24 -1.23
C ASN A 45 -4.02 -6.21 -0.03
N SER A 46 -3.21 -7.26 -0.11
CA SER A 46 -3.14 -8.28 0.95
C SER A 46 -1.89 -9.15 0.83
N PHE A 47 -1.59 -9.87 1.90
CA PHE A 47 -0.70 -11.03 1.88
C PHE A 47 -1.00 -11.95 3.08
N LYS A 48 -0.62 -13.20 2.95
CA LYS A 48 -0.66 -14.17 4.05
C LYS A 48 0.64 -14.16 4.81
N ILE A 49 0.53 -14.33 6.11
CA ILE A 49 1.67 -14.57 7.00
C ILE A 49 1.48 -15.89 7.74
N ASP A 50 2.60 -16.56 7.95
CA ASP A 50 2.72 -17.70 8.85
C ASP A 50 3.89 -17.44 9.78
N ASN A 51 3.59 -17.34 11.07
CA ASN A 51 4.52 -16.99 12.13
C ASN A 51 4.92 -18.29 12.84
N GLY A 52 6.10 -18.79 12.47
CA GLY A 52 6.53 -20.18 12.69
C GLY A 52 6.90 -20.58 14.11
N PRO A 53 7.23 -21.87 14.33
CA PRO A 53 7.38 -22.47 15.67
C PRO A 53 8.61 -22.01 16.46
N ASN A 54 9.61 -21.42 15.80
CA ASN A 54 10.90 -21.07 16.42
C ASN A 54 11.01 -19.59 16.81
N GLY A 55 9.91 -18.93 17.09
CA GLY A 55 9.86 -17.54 17.49
C GLY A 55 8.60 -16.88 16.96
N ALA A 56 7.53 -16.91 17.73
CA ALA A 56 6.30 -16.25 17.38
C ALA A 56 6.26 -14.85 18.00
N SER A 57 5.99 -13.83 17.18
CA SER A 57 5.62 -12.51 17.68
C SER A 57 4.12 -12.41 17.85
N SER A 58 3.68 -11.83 18.95
CA SER A 58 2.27 -11.54 19.18
C SER A 58 1.81 -10.26 18.49
N SER A 59 2.73 -9.48 17.95
CA SER A 59 2.42 -8.21 17.26
C SER A 59 3.32 -7.97 16.06
N LEU A 60 2.76 -7.28 15.08
CA LEU A 60 3.43 -6.83 13.88
C LEU A 60 3.10 -5.36 13.66
N THR A 61 4.11 -4.52 13.57
CA THR A 61 3.98 -3.11 13.22
C THR A 61 4.34 -2.92 11.76
N ILE A 62 3.50 -2.20 11.01
CA ILE A 62 3.61 -2.04 9.57
C ILE A 62 3.54 -0.55 9.23
N ALA A 63 4.41 -0.10 8.32
CA ALA A 63 4.44 1.26 7.81
C ALA A 63 4.68 1.28 6.30
N GLY A 64 4.05 2.22 5.59
CA GLY A 64 4.20 2.40 4.14
C GLY A 64 5.07 3.61 3.81
N TYR A 65 5.94 3.49 2.82
CA TYR A 65 6.84 4.54 2.37
C TYR A 65 6.71 4.75 0.86
N ARG A 66 7.08 5.96 0.41
CA ARG A 66 7.26 6.33 -0.99
C ARG A 66 8.41 7.32 -1.09
N ASP A 67 9.34 7.08 -2.01
CA ASP A 67 10.55 7.91 -2.18
C ASP A 67 11.31 8.15 -0.86
N ASN A 68 11.38 7.11 0.00
CA ASN A 68 11.90 7.14 1.38
C ASN A 68 11.12 8.04 2.36
N ALA A 69 10.01 8.62 1.97
CA ALA A 69 9.14 9.39 2.86
C ALA A 69 8.08 8.47 3.49
N LEU A 70 7.81 8.64 4.78
CA LEU A 70 6.72 7.94 5.48
C LEU A 70 5.37 8.45 4.96
N ILE A 71 4.60 7.58 4.32
CA ILE A 71 3.27 7.89 3.77
C ILE A 71 2.16 7.32 4.66
N VAL A 72 2.33 6.07 5.10
CA VAL A 72 1.40 5.44 6.04
C VAL A 72 2.12 5.28 7.36
N SER A 73 1.61 5.95 8.39
CA SER A 73 2.16 5.88 9.75
C SER A 73 2.16 4.45 10.25
N ALA A 74 3.14 4.12 11.10
CA ALA A 74 3.28 2.80 11.67
C ALA A 74 2.03 2.39 12.48
N GLU A 75 1.44 1.27 12.15
CA GLU A 75 0.27 0.68 12.80
C GLU A 75 0.63 -0.73 13.29
N SER A 76 0.17 -1.09 14.48
CA SER A 76 0.47 -2.38 15.08
C SER A 76 -0.77 -3.24 15.16
N VAL A 77 -0.72 -4.44 14.60
CA VAL A 77 -1.78 -5.45 14.69
C VAL A 77 -1.38 -6.57 15.64
N ASN A 78 -2.35 -7.10 16.36
CA ASN A 78 -2.20 -8.30 17.19
C ASN A 78 -2.32 -9.54 16.29
N LEU A 79 -1.34 -10.44 16.34
CA LEU A 79 -1.31 -11.66 15.54
C LEU A 79 -1.91 -12.87 16.27
N THR A 80 -2.22 -12.76 17.57
CA THR A 80 -2.78 -13.88 18.35
C THR A 80 -4.30 -14.03 18.18
N THR A 81 -4.96 -13.01 17.65
CA THR A 81 -6.39 -12.97 17.36
C THR A 81 -6.64 -12.11 16.13
N SER A 82 -7.77 -12.27 15.45
CA SER A 82 -8.17 -11.30 14.42
C SER A 82 -8.23 -9.90 15.02
N ASP A 83 -7.64 -8.93 14.32
CA ASP A 83 -7.46 -7.56 14.77
C ASP A 83 -7.63 -6.56 13.62
N ALA A 84 -7.93 -5.31 13.94
CA ALA A 84 -7.99 -4.22 12.99
C ALA A 84 -7.34 -2.97 13.60
N ALA A 85 -6.27 -2.49 12.97
CA ALA A 85 -5.54 -1.32 13.39
C ALA A 85 -5.52 -0.31 12.23
N GLY A 86 -6.39 0.70 12.32
CA GLY A 86 -6.46 1.81 11.37
C GLY A 86 -6.64 1.37 9.92
N ASN A 87 -5.55 1.28 9.18
CA ASN A 87 -5.53 0.96 7.75
C ASN A 87 -5.28 -0.52 7.44
N ILE A 88 -5.08 -1.35 8.46
CA ILE A 88 -4.68 -2.75 8.36
C ILE A 88 -5.70 -3.61 9.09
N THR A 89 -6.10 -4.70 8.47
CA THR A 89 -6.92 -5.74 9.11
C THR A 89 -6.17 -7.06 9.06
N TYR A 90 -6.04 -7.72 10.19
CA TYR A 90 -5.54 -9.08 10.32
C TYR A 90 -6.67 -10.03 10.59
N THR A 91 -6.84 -11.04 9.74
CA THR A 91 -7.80 -12.11 9.91
C THR A 91 -7.04 -13.39 10.21
N GLN A 92 -7.13 -13.86 11.44
CA GLN A 92 -6.50 -15.11 11.86
C GLN A 92 -7.16 -16.29 11.14
N GLN A 93 -6.35 -17.19 10.57
CA GLN A 93 -6.80 -18.38 9.85
C GLN A 93 -6.62 -19.65 10.69
N ASP A 94 -5.50 -19.76 11.41
CA ASP A 94 -5.21 -20.90 12.29
C ASP A 94 -4.73 -20.42 13.65
N ASN A 95 -5.17 -21.09 14.71
CA ASN A 95 -4.82 -20.80 16.10
C ASN A 95 -4.13 -22.00 16.74
N PHE A 96 -3.08 -22.50 16.12
CA PHE A 96 -2.21 -23.51 16.71
C PHE A 96 -1.01 -22.82 17.34
N ALA A 97 -1.08 -22.50 18.63
CA ALA A 97 0.08 -22.00 19.35
C ALA A 97 1.23 -23.03 19.29
N PRO A 98 2.46 -22.65 18.94
CA PRO A 98 2.97 -21.28 18.75
C PRO A 98 2.86 -20.71 17.33
N LEU A 99 2.08 -21.31 16.45
CA LEU A 99 1.88 -20.89 15.08
C LEU A 99 0.71 -19.91 14.99
N TYR A 100 0.93 -18.75 14.44
CA TYR A 100 -0.13 -17.81 14.11
C TYR A 100 -0.10 -17.57 12.61
N SER A 101 -1.09 -18.06 11.89
CA SER A 101 -1.25 -17.79 10.48
C SER A 101 -2.48 -16.93 10.22
N GLY A 102 -2.40 -16.08 9.21
CA GLY A 102 -3.52 -15.24 8.87
C GLY A 102 -3.30 -14.38 7.62
N LEU A 103 -4.37 -13.71 7.24
CA LEU A 103 -4.43 -12.79 6.13
C LEU A 103 -4.35 -11.35 6.64
N LEU A 104 -3.39 -10.59 6.15
CA LEU A 104 -3.33 -9.14 6.28
C LEU A 104 -3.98 -8.50 5.06
N THR A 105 -4.90 -7.57 5.28
CA THR A 105 -5.54 -6.76 4.23
C THR A 105 -5.30 -5.28 4.52
N PHE A 106 -5.14 -4.52 3.46
CA PHE A 106 -4.76 -3.11 3.50
C PHE A 106 -5.81 -2.26 2.81
N ASN A 107 -6.13 -1.11 3.39
CA ASN A 107 -7.07 -0.19 2.78
C ASN A 107 -6.37 0.78 1.80
N SER A 108 -7.12 1.76 1.31
CA SER A 108 -6.65 2.73 0.32
C SER A 108 -5.47 3.62 0.76
N ALA A 109 -5.09 3.63 2.04
CA ALA A 109 -3.89 4.34 2.49
C ALA A 109 -2.61 3.74 1.88
N PHE A 110 -2.62 2.43 1.56
CA PHE A 110 -1.52 1.71 0.94
C PHE A 110 -1.60 1.66 -0.60
N ASN A 111 -2.35 2.55 -1.23
CA ASN A 111 -2.56 2.54 -2.69
C ASN A 111 -1.40 3.12 -3.51
N ASN A 112 -0.45 3.78 -2.86
CA ASN A 112 0.57 4.56 -3.58
C ASN A 112 1.88 4.59 -2.78
N ILE A 113 2.46 3.41 -2.58
CA ILE A 113 3.72 3.19 -1.86
C ILE A 113 4.72 2.49 -2.77
N ASP A 114 6.01 2.68 -2.55
CA ASP A 114 7.09 1.92 -3.20
C ASP A 114 7.81 0.96 -2.25
N GLU A 115 7.54 1.12 -0.93
CA GLU A 115 8.15 0.30 0.11
C GLU A 115 7.19 0.09 1.29
N ILE A 116 7.19 -1.12 1.85
CA ILE A 116 6.50 -1.45 3.09
C ILE A 116 7.49 -2.04 4.07
N ARG A 117 7.47 -1.55 5.32
CA ARG A 117 8.34 -2.01 6.41
C ARG A 117 7.55 -2.69 7.50
N PHE A 118 8.14 -3.75 8.04
CA PHE A 118 7.58 -4.60 9.07
C PHE A 118 8.52 -4.65 10.26
N VAL A 119 7.97 -4.44 11.45
CA VAL A 119 8.70 -4.55 12.72
C VAL A 119 7.94 -5.48 13.65
N PHE A 120 8.58 -6.55 14.09
CA PHE A 120 8.04 -7.49 15.05
C PHE A 120 8.44 -7.11 16.47
N GLY A 121 7.57 -7.41 17.44
CA GLY A 121 7.87 -7.20 18.84
C GLY A 121 8.92 -8.17 19.41
N SER A 122 9.24 -9.25 18.70
CA SER A 122 10.27 -10.24 19.05
C SER A 122 10.83 -10.89 17.79
N THR A 123 11.90 -11.66 17.95
CA THR A 123 12.46 -12.50 16.89
C THR A 123 11.42 -13.47 16.34
N VAL A 124 11.29 -13.54 15.02
CA VAL A 124 10.30 -14.39 14.35
C VAL A 124 10.96 -15.28 13.30
N GLU A 125 10.37 -16.46 13.11
CA GLU A 125 10.41 -17.22 11.87
C GLU A 125 9.13 -16.88 11.09
N LEU A 126 9.26 -16.28 9.94
CA LEU A 126 8.13 -15.78 9.17
C LEU A 126 8.12 -16.37 7.77
N THR A 127 6.97 -16.84 7.34
CA THR A 127 6.66 -17.09 5.93
C THR A 127 5.67 -16.05 5.46
N VAL A 128 5.93 -15.46 4.30
CA VAL A 128 4.99 -14.58 3.59
C VAL A 128 4.59 -15.26 2.30
N ASP A 129 3.29 -15.29 2.03
CA ASP A 129 2.70 -15.93 0.87
C ASP A 129 1.55 -15.11 0.28
N ASP A 130 1.14 -15.44 -0.92
CA ASP A 130 0.00 -14.84 -1.61
C ASP A 130 0.01 -13.30 -1.55
N ILE A 131 1.15 -12.67 -1.85
CA ILE A 131 1.24 -11.21 -1.91
C ILE A 131 0.40 -10.72 -3.09
N ASP A 132 -0.67 -9.99 -2.78
CA ASP A 132 -1.55 -9.35 -3.75
C ASP A 132 -1.26 -7.86 -3.83
N ILE A 133 -0.76 -7.45 -4.99
CA ILE A 133 -0.47 -6.06 -5.33
C ILE A 133 -1.08 -5.71 -6.67
N SER A 134 -1.40 -4.45 -6.85
CA SER A 134 -1.87 -3.88 -8.12
C SER A 134 -1.12 -2.59 -8.45
N ALA A 135 -1.32 -2.08 -9.67
CA ALA A 135 -0.76 -0.80 -10.05
C ALA A 135 -1.25 0.30 -9.10
N ALA A 136 -0.36 1.23 -8.77
CA ALA A 136 -0.72 2.36 -7.93
C ALA A 136 -1.91 3.15 -8.49
N VAL A 137 -2.82 3.53 -7.61
CA VAL A 137 -3.94 4.40 -7.97
C VAL A 137 -3.47 5.84 -7.89
N VAL A 138 -3.07 6.39 -9.03
CA VAL A 138 -2.70 7.81 -9.11
C VAL A 138 -3.97 8.62 -9.39
N PRO A 139 -4.41 9.47 -8.44
CA PRO A 139 -5.61 10.27 -8.65
C PRO A 139 -5.44 11.25 -9.82
N PRO A 140 -6.51 11.57 -10.54
CA PRO A 140 -6.46 12.61 -11.56
C PRO A 140 -6.12 13.96 -10.92
N ALA A 141 -5.25 14.72 -11.57
CA ALA A 141 -4.86 16.06 -11.13
C ALA A 141 -5.06 17.06 -12.25
N ILE A 142 -5.69 18.20 -11.94
CA ILE A 142 -5.78 19.33 -12.87
C ILE A 142 -4.45 20.10 -12.81
N THR A 143 -3.79 20.22 -13.96
CA THR A 143 -2.53 20.98 -14.09
C THR A 143 -2.74 22.40 -14.60
N SER A 144 -3.79 22.62 -15.37
CA SER A 144 -4.20 23.97 -15.80
C SER A 144 -5.68 24.04 -16.16
N ALA A 145 -6.23 25.24 -16.06
CA ALA A 145 -7.55 25.56 -16.58
C ALA A 145 -7.46 26.95 -17.24
N THR A 146 -7.88 27.05 -18.50
CA THR A 146 -7.83 28.31 -19.26
C THR A 146 -9.21 28.57 -19.86
N TYR A 147 -9.76 29.73 -19.60
CA TYR A 147 -11.02 30.19 -20.19
C TYR A 147 -10.74 31.18 -21.32
N ASP A 148 -11.31 30.90 -22.49
CA ASP A 148 -11.31 31.83 -23.63
C ASP A 148 -12.70 32.45 -23.78
N ALA A 149 -12.79 33.72 -23.44
CA ALA A 149 -14.04 34.48 -23.49
C ALA A 149 -14.54 34.72 -24.94
N SER A 150 -13.64 34.68 -25.92
CA SER A 150 -14.04 34.86 -27.35
C SER A 150 -14.76 33.66 -27.93
N SER A 151 -14.41 32.47 -27.50
CA SER A 151 -15.00 31.21 -27.91
C SER A 151 -15.96 30.61 -26.87
N ASN A 152 -16.05 31.21 -25.69
CA ASN A 152 -16.74 30.67 -24.51
C ASN A 152 -16.31 29.25 -24.15
N SER A 153 -15.01 28.96 -24.30
CA SER A 153 -14.44 27.64 -24.06
C SER A 153 -13.61 27.61 -22.80
N LEU A 154 -13.80 26.58 -21.98
CA LEU A 154 -12.94 26.26 -20.85
C LEU A 154 -12.11 25.02 -21.21
N LEU A 155 -10.79 25.22 -21.33
CA LEU A 155 -9.85 24.12 -21.51
C LEU A 155 -9.27 23.73 -20.14
N VAL A 156 -9.52 22.49 -19.74
CA VAL A 156 -8.93 21.90 -18.53
C VAL A 156 -7.91 20.86 -18.96
N THR A 157 -6.67 21.01 -18.52
CA THR A 157 -5.59 20.05 -18.75
C THR A 157 -5.24 19.38 -17.44
N GLY A 158 -4.98 18.09 -17.46
CA GLY A 158 -4.62 17.34 -16.28
C GLY A 158 -3.84 16.07 -16.61
N SER A 159 -3.32 15.44 -15.55
CA SER A 159 -2.71 14.13 -15.60
C SER A 159 -3.68 13.07 -15.05
N ASN A 160 -3.50 11.83 -15.49
CA ASN A 160 -4.29 10.66 -15.05
C ASN A 160 -5.82 10.82 -15.21
N MET A 161 -6.25 11.65 -16.12
CA MET A 161 -7.65 11.79 -16.48
C MET A 161 -8.05 10.62 -17.36
N VAL A 162 -9.06 9.86 -16.93
CA VAL A 162 -9.62 8.74 -17.70
C VAL A 162 -10.96 9.19 -18.30
N ALA A 163 -11.05 9.14 -19.62
CA ALA A 163 -12.33 9.37 -20.30
C ALA A 163 -13.22 8.14 -20.11
N THR A 164 -14.31 8.31 -19.37
CA THR A 164 -15.32 7.27 -19.20
C THR A 164 -16.58 7.70 -19.94
N GLY A 165 -17.01 6.93 -20.96
CA GLY A 165 -18.23 7.23 -21.70
C GLY A 165 -19.49 7.08 -20.85
N GLY A 166 -20.46 7.97 -21.07
CA GLY A 166 -21.77 7.94 -20.42
C GLY A 166 -22.17 9.28 -19.81
N ALA A 167 -23.45 9.63 -19.93
CA ALA A 167 -23.99 10.95 -19.54
C ALA A 167 -23.83 11.30 -18.04
N SER A 168 -23.52 10.33 -17.18
CA SER A 168 -23.31 10.54 -15.73
C SER A 168 -21.84 10.60 -15.33
N ASN A 169 -20.91 10.47 -16.28
CA ASN A 169 -19.46 10.44 -16.03
C ASN A 169 -18.77 11.73 -16.47
N ASP A 170 -19.52 12.72 -16.89
CA ASP A 170 -19.00 14.01 -17.30
C ASP A 170 -18.71 14.92 -16.10
N ILE A 171 -17.91 15.95 -16.36
CA ILE A 171 -17.65 17.00 -15.36
C ILE A 171 -18.99 17.65 -14.99
N ASN A 172 -19.33 17.63 -13.70
CA ASN A 172 -20.52 18.30 -13.22
C ASN A 172 -20.27 19.83 -13.19
N VAL A 173 -20.68 20.51 -14.26
CA VAL A 173 -20.49 21.95 -14.44
C VAL A 173 -21.14 22.80 -13.34
N SER A 174 -22.19 22.29 -12.68
CA SER A 174 -22.81 22.99 -11.53
C SER A 174 -21.92 23.11 -10.30
N LYS A 175 -20.82 22.36 -10.28
CA LYS A 175 -19.80 22.42 -9.22
C LYS A 175 -18.62 23.33 -9.58
N LEU A 176 -18.57 23.86 -10.81
CA LEU A 176 -17.53 24.77 -11.24
C LEU A 176 -17.94 26.21 -10.90
N THR A 177 -17.02 26.95 -10.31
CA THR A 177 -17.14 28.39 -10.09
C THR A 177 -15.98 29.07 -10.80
N LEU A 178 -16.30 29.98 -11.71
CA LEU A 178 -15.32 30.86 -12.34
C LEU A 178 -15.31 32.17 -11.57
N THR A 179 -14.19 32.47 -10.94
CA THR A 179 -13.99 33.75 -10.21
C THR A 179 -13.17 34.68 -11.10
N GLY A 180 -13.71 35.84 -11.39
CA GLY A 180 -13.00 36.88 -12.14
C GLY A 180 -11.84 37.47 -11.31
N GLN A 181 -10.98 38.25 -11.98
CA GLN A 181 -9.76 38.81 -11.40
C GLN A 181 -10.05 39.70 -10.16
N ASP A 182 -11.23 40.29 -10.08
CA ASP A 182 -11.69 41.13 -8.96
C ASP A 182 -12.63 40.42 -7.99
N GLY A 183 -12.68 39.09 -8.03
CA GLY A 183 -13.56 38.30 -7.17
C GLY A 183 -15.03 38.28 -7.62
N ALA A 184 -15.38 38.82 -8.78
CA ALA A 184 -16.71 38.71 -9.36
C ALA A 184 -16.95 37.28 -9.87
N THR A 185 -18.08 36.68 -9.52
CA THR A 185 -18.56 35.36 -9.98
C THR A 185 -19.55 35.51 -11.11
#